data_d6c2eda1553cffded77d5c8e678deb9a
#
_entry.id   d6c2eda1553cffded77d5c8e678deb9a
#
_cell.length_a   1.000
_cell.length_b   1.000
_cell.length_c   1.000
_cell.angle_alpha   90.00
_cell.angle_beta   90.00
_cell.angle_gamma   90.00
#
_symmetry.space_group_name_H-M   'P 1'
#
loop_
_entity.id
_entity.type
_entity.pdbx_description
1 polymer ?
#
loop_
_entity_poly.entity_id
_entity_poly.type
_entity_poly.pdbx_seq_one_letter_code
_entity_poly.pdbx_strand_id
1 'polypeptide(L)'
;MAVIAAGTMVLDGQVCRPGWLQTSGGRIAVCAPGPPPSPADFDFPDCTAVPGFIDMHVHGGGGASYTDADGIVDAAAFHLRHGTTTTLASLVTASPSELLGGVRALAEATRRGTVAGIHLEGPWLSRAHCGAHDRTQMREPDAAEIDAVLAAGADTI
;
A
#
# COMPACT_ATOMS: atom_id res chain seq x y z
N MET A 1 9.45 16.94 -16.42
CA MET A 1 8.10 17.42 -16.70
C MET A 1 7.57 16.55 -17.81
N ALA A 2 6.39 15.95 -17.66
CA ALA A 2 5.81 15.09 -18.67
C ALA A 2 4.30 15.36 -18.79
N VAL A 3 3.77 15.30 -20.02
CA VAL A 3 2.34 15.39 -20.35
C VAL A 3 1.85 13.99 -20.65
N ILE A 4 0.79 13.57 -19.96
CA ILE A 4 0.15 12.26 -20.11
C ILE A 4 -1.30 12.50 -20.52
N ALA A 5 -1.73 11.87 -21.62
CA ALA A 5 -3.11 11.90 -22.09
C ALA A 5 -3.73 10.51 -22.06
N ALA A 6 -5.04 10.46 -21.86
CA ALA A 6 -5.80 9.21 -21.93
C ALA A 6 -7.19 9.44 -22.55
N GLY A 7 -7.72 8.42 -23.20
CA GLY A 7 -9.07 8.45 -23.78
C GLY A 7 -10.15 8.62 -22.73
N THR A 8 -9.92 8.17 -21.52
CA THR A 8 -10.72 8.47 -20.32
C THR A 8 -9.81 8.79 -19.16
N MET A 9 -10.17 9.75 -18.32
CA MET A 9 -9.43 10.10 -17.11
C MET A 9 -10.40 10.43 -15.98
N VAL A 10 -10.13 9.95 -14.78
CA VAL A 10 -10.89 10.31 -13.58
C VAL A 10 -10.12 11.40 -12.84
N LEU A 11 -10.71 12.59 -12.80
CA LEU A 11 -10.16 13.80 -12.17
C LEU A 11 -11.14 14.29 -11.10
N ASP A 12 -10.72 14.37 -9.86
CA ASP A 12 -11.54 14.81 -8.72
C ASP A 12 -12.93 14.15 -8.66
N GLY A 13 -12.97 12.82 -8.92
CA GLY A 13 -14.22 12.05 -8.95
C GLY A 13 -15.06 12.24 -10.21
N GLN A 14 -14.64 13.04 -11.17
CA GLN A 14 -15.32 13.26 -12.44
C GLN A 14 -14.67 12.44 -13.56
N VAL A 15 -15.49 11.85 -14.42
CA VAL A 15 -15.03 11.11 -15.60
C VAL A 15 -14.92 12.06 -16.79
N CYS A 16 -13.71 12.29 -17.28
CA CYS A 16 -13.41 13.13 -18.45
C CYS A 16 -13.09 12.26 -19.67
N ARG A 17 -13.54 12.65 -20.86
CA ARG A 17 -13.33 11.94 -22.14
C ARG A 17 -13.05 12.94 -23.27
N PRO A 18 -11.80 13.08 -23.75
CA PRO A 18 -10.56 12.63 -23.13
C PRO A 18 -10.15 13.46 -21.91
N GLY A 19 -9.02 13.11 -21.29
CA GLY A 19 -8.41 13.88 -20.22
C GLY A 19 -6.89 13.83 -20.31
N TRP A 20 -6.24 14.78 -19.65
CA TRP A 20 -4.79 14.85 -19.59
C TRP A 20 -4.29 15.38 -18.25
N LEU A 21 -3.04 15.07 -17.94
CA LEU A 21 -2.33 15.64 -16.81
C LEU A 21 -0.88 15.97 -17.18
N GLN A 22 -0.31 16.91 -16.45
CA GLN A 22 1.11 17.27 -16.54
C GLN A 22 1.78 17.09 -15.19
N THR A 23 2.95 16.43 -15.20
CA THR A 23 3.76 16.24 -14.00
C THR A 23 4.95 17.20 -13.96
N SER A 24 5.33 17.63 -12.77
CA SER A 24 6.53 18.40 -12.50
C SER A 24 7.05 18.07 -11.10
N GLY A 25 8.35 17.77 -10.97
CA GLY A 25 8.95 17.44 -9.68
C GLY A 25 8.31 16.25 -8.98
N GLY A 26 7.87 15.22 -9.72
CA GLY A 26 7.20 14.03 -9.16
C GLY A 26 5.76 14.26 -8.69
N ARG A 27 5.15 15.40 -9.02
CA ARG A 27 3.77 15.75 -8.67
C ARG A 27 2.95 16.08 -9.90
N ILE A 28 1.63 15.91 -9.82
CA ILE A 28 0.69 16.43 -10.82
C ILE A 28 0.64 17.95 -10.63
N ALA A 29 1.08 18.69 -11.64
CA ALA A 29 1.06 20.15 -11.63
C ALA A 29 -0.26 20.71 -12.17
N VAL A 30 -0.79 20.06 -13.21
CA VAL A 30 -2.05 20.44 -13.86
C VAL A 30 -2.75 19.15 -14.32
N CYS A 31 -4.06 19.14 -14.26
CA CYS A 31 -4.90 18.13 -14.93
C CYS A 31 -6.18 18.81 -15.44
N ALA A 32 -6.71 18.36 -16.57
CA ALA A 32 -7.91 18.93 -17.14
C ALA A 32 -8.63 17.97 -18.10
N PRO A 33 -9.93 18.17 -18.30
CA PRO A 33 -10.69 17.51 -19.38
C PRO A 33 -10.26 18.05 -20.75
N GLY A 34 -10.51 17.24 -21.78
CA GLY A 34 -10.21 17.58 -23.17
C GLY A 34 -8.82 17.15 -23.63
N PRO A 35 -8.42 17.53 -24.85
CA PRO A 35 -7.09 17.24 -25.36
C PRO A 35 -6.01 18.07 -24.63
N PRO A 36 -4.77 17.58 -24.54
CA PRO A 36 -3.67 18.33 -23.95
C PRO A 36 -3.31 19.56 -24.81
N PRO A 37 -2.76 20.64 -24.22
CA PRO A 37 -2.40 21.87 -24.93
C PRO A 37 -1.19 21.74 -25.85
N SER A 38 -0.43 20.65 -25.75
CA SER A 38 0.71 20.27 -26.56
C SER A 38 0.71 18.75 -26.78
N PRO A 39 1.49 18.21 -27.73
CA PRO A 39 1.63 16.77 -27.89
C PRO A 39 2.00 16.10 -26.56
N ALA A 40 1.31 15.01 -26.23
CA ALA A 40 1.57 14.25 -25.03
C ALA A 40 2.89 13.46 -25.15
N ASP A 41 3.67 13.41 -24.08
CA ASP A 41 4.85 12.54 -23.99
C ASP A 41 4.42 11.06 -23.89
N PHE A 42 3.24 10.82 -23.28
CA PHE A 42 2.61 9.50 -23.18
C PHE A 42 1.12 9.63 -23.53
N ASP A 43 0.69 8.92 -24.57
CA ASP A 43 -0.70 8.93 -25.04
C ASP A 43 -1.32 7.54 -24.98
N PHE A 44 -2.44 7.43 -24.26
CA PHE A 44 -3.19 6.20 -24.02
C PHE A 44 -4.66 6.34 -24.46
N PRO A 45 -4.94 6.44 -25.78
CA PRO A 45 -6.28 6.78 -26.29
C PRO A 45 -7.36 5.76 -25.90
N ASP A 46 -6.99 4.48 -25.74
CA ASP A 46 -7.92 3.39 -25.41
C ASP A 46 -7.95 3.04 -23.91
N CYS A 47 -7.22 3.79 -23.08
CA CYS A 47 -7.11 3.51 -21.65
C CYS A 47 -7.92 4.48 -20.81
N THR A 48 -8.23 4.02 -19.59
CA THR A 48 -8.75 4.87 -18.51
C THR A 48 -7.65 5.11 -17.48
N ALA A 49 -7.25 6.36 -17.33
CA ALA A 49 -6.34 6.77 -16.25
C ALA A 49 -7.15 7.09 -14.99
N VAL A 50 -6.75 6.48 -13.88
CA VAL A 50 -7.35 6.67 -12.55
C VAL A 50 -6.25 6.95 -11.53
N PRO A 51 -6.56 7.53 -10.36
CA PRO A 51 -5.63 7.54 -9.22
C PRO A 51 -5.16 6.13 -8.90
N GLY A 52 -3.90 5.99 -8.49
CA GLY A 52 -3.38 4.70 -8.03
C GLY A 52 -4.21 4.15 -6.87
N PHE A 53 -4.39 2.83 -6.84
CA PHE A 53 -5.18 2.20 -5.78
C PHE A 53 -4.45 2.25 -4.44
N ILE A 54 -5.23 2.36 -3.37
CA ILE A 54 -4.76 2.30 -1.99
C ILE A 54 -5.29 1.00 -1.39
N ASP A 55 -4.39 0.14 -0.95
CA ASP A 55 -4.73 -1.12 -0.28
C ASP A 55 -4.32 -1.04 1.19
N MET A 56 -5.31 -1.04 2.07
CA MET A 56 -5.11 -0.89 3.51
C MET A 56 -5.03 -2.23 4.26
N HIS A 57 -5.22 -3.36 3.57
CA HIS A 57 -5.22 -4.67 4.21
C HIS A 57 -4.80 -5.75 3.22
N VAL A 58 -3.51 -6.07 3.21
CA VAL A 58 -2.96 -7.11 2.32
C VAL A 58 -1.72 -7.78 2.95
N HIS A 59 -1.62 -9.10 2.82
CA HIS A 59 -0.59 -9.91 3.48
C HIS A 59 0.61 -10.26 2.58
N GLY A 60 0.52 -9.93 1.30
CA GLY A 60 1.53 -10.23 0.30
C GLY A 60 0.91 -10.40 -1.08
N GLY A 61 1.70 -10.84 -2.06
CA GLY A 61 1.24 -11.04 -3.42
C GLY A 61 2.34 -11.65 -4.30
N GLY A 62 1.92 -12.30 -5.40
CA GLY A 62 2.86 -12.88 -6.35
C GLY A 62 3.73 -14.01 -5.80
N GLY A 63 3.31 -14.66 -4.73
CA GLY A 63 4.08 -15.72 -4.05
C GLY A 63 5.00 -15.20 -2.94
N ALA A 64 5.03 -13.89 -2.69
CA ALA A 64 5.79 -13.27 -1.60
C ALA A 64 4.86 -12.80 -0.48
N SER A 65 5.38 -12.70 0.75
CA SER A 65 4.61 -12.32 1.95
C SER A 65 5.25 -11.14 2.66
N TYR A 66 4.43 -10.28 3.27
CA TYR A 66 4.88 -9.20 4.15
C TYR A 66 5.34 -9.70 5.54
N THR A 67 5.05 -10.96 5.89
CA THR A 67 5.60 -11.59 7.11
C THR A 67 7.03 -12.06 6.94
N ASP A 68 7.50 -12.19 5.69
CA ASP A 68 8.88 -12.54 5.35
C ASP A 68 9.63 -11.26 4.93
N ALA A 69 10.68 -10.91 5.68
CA ALA A 69 11.46 -9.71 5.42
C ALA A 69 12.04 -9.65 3.99
N ASP A 70 12.43 -10.79 3.44
CA ASP A 70 12.99 -10.91 2.10
C ASP A 70 11.90 -10.79 1.00
N GLY A 71 10.64 -11.08 1.35
CA GLY A 71 9.49 -11.02 0.44
C GLY A 71 8.85 -9.65 0.30
N ILE A 72 9.14 -8.69 1.19
CA ILE A 72 8.42 -7.39 1.25
C ILE A 72 8.49 -6.63 -0.08
N VAL A 73 9.66 -6.53 -0.68
CA VAL A 73 9.88 -5.78 -1.93
C VAL A 73 9.14 -6.44 -3.09
N ASP A 74 9.18 -7.76 -3.19
CA ASP A 74 8.54 -8.51 -4.26
C ASP A 74 7.01 -8.44 -4.16
N ALA A 75 6.46 -8.53 -2.94
CA ALA A 75 5.03 -8.36 -2.70
C ALA A 75 4.56 -6.95 -3.09
N ALA A 76 5.28 -5.90 -2.67
CA ALA A 76 4.96 -4.53 -3.03
C ALA A 76 5.04 -4.29 -4.56
N ALA A 77 6.08 -4.80 -5.21
CA ALA A 77 6.26 -4.71 -6.65
C ALA A 77 5.16 -5.47 -7.43
N PHE A 78 4.68 -6.60 -6.89
CA PHE A 78 3.56 -7.31 -7.47
C PHE A 78 2.31 -6.44 -7.50
N HIS A 79 1.92 -5.84 -6.38
CA HIS A 79 0.75 -4.97 -6.29
C HIS A 79 0.89 -3.70 -7.13
N LEU A 80 2.08 -3.11 -7.17
CA LEU A 80 2.36 -1.94 -8.01
C LEU A 80 2.10 -2.23 -9.51
N ARG A 81 2.49 -3.39 -10.02
CA ARG A 81 2.21 -3.80 -11.41
C ARG A 81 0.71 -3.94 -11.71
N HIS A 82 -0.13 -4.08 -10.67
CA HIS A 82 -1.58 -4.18 -10.78
C HIS A 82 -2.31 -2.89 -10.41
N GLY A 83 -1.57 -1.79 -10.25
CA GLY A 83 -2.13 -0.45 -10.03
C GLY A 83 -2.26 -0.01 -8.58
N THR A 84 -1.89 -0.83 -7.60
CA THR A 84 -1.83 -0.42 -6.19
C THR A 84 -0.55 0.35 -5.93
N THR A 85 -0.67 1.65 -5.69
CA THR A 85 0.47 2.56 -5.50
C THR A 85 0.75 2.87 -4.03
N THR A 86 -0.18 2.51 -3.15
CA THR A 86 -0.09 2.75 -1.70
C THR A 86 -0.60 1.52 -0.96
N THR A 87 0.23 0.94 -0.11
CA THR A 87 -0.09 -0.31 0.60
C THR A 87 0.22 -0.18 2.08
N LEU A 88 -0.73 -0.55 2.95
CA LEU A 88 -0.44 -0.92 4.33
C LEU A 88 -0.18 -2.43 4.37
N ALA A 89 1.05 -2.80 4.73
CA ALA A 89 1.44 -4.20 4.83
C ALA A 89 0.86 -4.81 6.11
N SER A 90 0.06 -5.88 5.98
CA SER A 90 -0.65 -6.50 7.09
C SER A 90 0.13 -7.67 7.67
N LEU A 91 0.38 -7.62 8.98
CA LEU A 91 0.88 -8.73 9.77
C LEU A 91 -0.29 -9.47 10.43
N VAL A 92 -0.24 -10.79 10.40
CA VAL A 92 -1.21 -11.65 11.08
C VAL A 92 -0.75 -11.99 12.50
N THR A 93 -1.63 -12.62 13.27
CA THR A 93 -1.31 -13.20 14.58
C THR A 93 -0.05 -14.07 14.50
N ALA A 94 0.92 -13.78 15.34
CA ALA A 94 2.21 -14.46 15.43
C ALA A 94 2.71 -14.44 16.89
N SER A 95 3.78 -15.18 17.19
CA SER A 95 4.45 -15.10 18.48
C SER A 95 4.99 -13.67 18.74
N PRO A 96 5.22 -13.27 20.02
CA PRO A 96 5.74 -11.93 20.31
C PRO A 96 7.06 -11.61 19.59
N SER A 97 7.94 -12.56 19.44
CA SER A 97 9.24 -12.37 18.77
C SER A 97 9.08 -12.20 17.26
N GLU A 98 8.23 -13.01 16.62
CA GLU A 98 7.94 -12.92 15.19
C GLU A 98 7.21 -11.62 14.84
N LEU A 99 6.21 -11.23 15.65
CA LEU A 99 5.49 -9.96 15.48
C LEU A 99 6.46 -8.77 15.54
N LEU A 100 7.30 -8.70 16.56
CA LEU A 100 8.30 -7.64 16.68
C LEU A 100 9.31 -7.65 15.53
N GLY A 101 9.71 -8.83 15.05
CA GLY A 101 10.59 -8.98 13.89
C GLY A 101 9.94 -8.42 12.62
N GLY A 102 8.69 -8.82 12.35
CA GLY A 102 7.92 -8.33 11.21
C GLY A 102 7.67 -6.82 11.26
N VAL A 103 7.30 -6.29 12.43
CA VAL A 103 7.11 -4.84 12.62
C VAL A 103 8.39 -4.07 12.32
N ARG A 104 9.56 -4.50 12.80
CA ARG A 104 10.84 -3.83 12.51
C ARG A 104 11.19 -3.86 11.02
N ALA A 105 11.00 -5.00 10.36
CA ALA A 105 11.26 -5.13 8.94
C ALA A 105 10.34 -4.21 8.10
N LEU A 106 9.04 -4.17 8.42
CA LEU A 106 8.09 -3.31 7.73
C LEU A 106 8.30 -1.82 8.05
N ALA A 107 8.68 -1.46 9.28
CA ALA A 107 9.04 -0.09 9.63
C ALA A 107 10.23 0.41 8.79
N GLU A 108 11.22 -0.44 8.55
CA GLU A 108 12.33 -0.13 7.64
C GLU A 108 11.86 0.01 6.18
N ALA A 109 10.98 -0.89 5.72
CA ALA A 109 10.39 -0.81 4.39
C ALA A 109 9.54 0.46 4.19
N THR A 110 8.83 0.90 5.24
CA THR A 110 8.07 2.16 5.23
C THR A 110 9.00 3.37 5.12
N ARG A 111 10.09 3.41 5.89
CA ARG A 111 11.09 4.50 5.79
C ARG A 111 11.74 4.58 4.41
N ARG A 112 11.89 3.46 3.72
CA ARG A 112 12.39 3.37 2.33
C ARG A 112 11.33 3.72 1.28
N GLY A 113 10.07 3.87 1.68
CA GLY A 113 8.95 4.14 0.76
C GLY A 113 8.48 2.91 -0.03
N THR A 114 8.84 1.69 0.41
CA THR A 114 8.38 0.44 -0.23
C THR A 114 6.91 0.18 0.06
N VAL A 115 6.47 0.45 1.28
CA VAL A 115 5.07 0.42 1.72
C VAL A 115 4.74 1.72 2.45
N ALA A 116 3.46 2.03 2.63
CA ALA A 116 3.01 3.27 3.28
C ALA A 116 2.98 3.17 4.81
N GLY A 117 2.88 1.96 5.34
CA GLY A 117 2.80 1.68 6.76
C GLY A 117 2.47 0.23 7.04
N ILE A 118 2.16 -0.04 8.30
CA ILE A 118 1.88 -1.36 8.85
C ILE A 118 0.44 -1.43 9.33
N HIS A 119 -0.27 -2.49 9.00
CA HIS A 119 -1.53 -2.87 9.60
C HIS A 119 -1.32 -4.13 10.45
N LEU A 120 -1.83 -4.14 11.68
CA LEU A 120 -1.78 -5.30 12.57
C LEU A 120 -3.14 -6.01 12.58
N GLU A 121 -3.21 -7.21 12.02
CA GLU A 121 -4.37 -8.11 12.14
C GLU A 121 -4.10 -9.15 13.23
N GLY A 122 -4.35 -8.78 14.45
CA GLY A 122 -3.99 -9.56 15.63
C GLY A 122 -2.63 -9.15 16.24
N PRO A 123 -2.22 -9.83 17.31
CA PRO A 123 -2.72 -11.08 17.92
C PRO A 123 -3.90 -10.90 18.89
N TRP A 124 -4.31 -9.69 19.20
CA TRP A 124 -5.30 -9.35 20.22
C TRP A 124 -6.73 -9.37 19.65
N LEU A 125 -7.10 -10.55 19.13
CA LEU A 125 -8.41 -10.79 18.51
C LEU A 125 -9.32 -11.64 19.38
N SER A 126 -10.62 -11.52 19.14
CA SER A 126 -11.62 -12.38 19.78
C SER A 126 -11.47 -13.83 19.29
N ARG A 127 -11.29 -14.78 20.22
CA ARG A 127 -11.23 -16.20 19.88
C ARG A 127 -12.50 -16.73 19.22
N ALA A 128 -13.65 -16.10 19.48
CA ALA A 128 -14.92 -16.46 18.86
C ALA A 128 -15.00 -16.08 17.38
N HIS A 129 -14.24 -15.06 16.96
CA HIS A 129 -14.28 -14.48 15.61
C HIS A 129 -12.89 -14.45 14.94
N CYS A 130 -12.03 -15.40 15.30
CA CYS A 130 -10.63 -15.37 14.86
C CYS A 130 -10.40 -15.72 13.37
N GLY A 131 -11.41 -16.25 12.68
CA GLY A 131 -11.21 -16.65 11.28
C GLY A 131 -10.07 -17.66 11.10
N ALA A 132 -9.16 -17.38 10.19
CA ALA A 132 -8.02 -18.22 9.85
C ALA A 132 -6.78 -18.03 10.76
N HIS A 133 -6.86 -17.16 11.78
CA HIS A 133 -5.74 -16.93 12.67
C HIS A 133 -5.37 -18.14 13.52
N ASP A 134 -4.06 -18.32 13.77
CA ASP A 134 -3.59 -19.36 14.69
C ASP A 134 -4.00 -19.04 16.13
N ARG A 135 -4.95 -19.83 16.64
CA ARG A 135 -5.49 -19.67 18.00
C ARG A 135 -4.46 -19.88 19.10
N THR A 136 -3.36 -20.58 18.82
CA THR A 136 -2.29 -20.84 19.81
C THR A 136 -1.44 -19.60 20.06
N GLN A 137 -1.38 -18.67 19.08
CA GLN A 137 -0.65 -17.43 19.15
C GLN A 137 -1.53 -16.23 19.57
N MET A 138 -2.87 -16.42 19.61
CA MET A 138 -3.78 -15.39 20.08
C MET A 138 -3.68 -15.21 21.59
N ARG A 139 -3.70 -13.96 22.02
CA ARG A 139 -3.57 -13.60 23.44
C ARG A 139 -4.37 -12.34 23.77
N GLU A 140 -4.62 -12.13 25.06
CA GLU A 140 -5.23 -10.90 25.54
C GLU A 140 -4.25 -9.73 25.37
N PRO A 141 -4.76 -8.50 25.17
CA PRO A 141 -3.93 -7.30 25.09
C PRO A 141 -3.10 -7.12 26.37
N ASP A 142 -1.80 -6.96 26.20
CA ASP A 142 -0.86 -6.63 27.28
C ASP A 142 -0.19 -5.28 26.98
N ALA A 143 -0.22 -4.36 27.95
CA ALA A 143 0.27 -3.00 27.77
C ALA A 143 1.77 -2.96 27.42
N ALA A 144 2.57 -3.81 28.05
CA ALA A 144 4.02 -3.82 27.79
C ALA A 144 4.34 -4.37 26.40
N GLU A 145 3.57 -5.35 25.93
CA GLU A 145 3.70 -5.86 24.56
C GLU A 145 3.27 -4.80 23.54
N ILE A 146 2.15 -4.13 23.77
CA ILE A 146 1.67 -3.04 22.87
C ILE A 146 2.70 -1.93 22.79
N ASP A 147 3.23 -1.47 23.94
CA ASP A 147 4.26 -0.44 23.96
C ASP A 147 5.54 -0.87 23.20
N ALA A 148 5.95 -2.13 23.34
CA ALA A 148 7.10 -2.68 22.62
C ALA A 148 6.85 -2.72 21.10
N VAL A 149 5.65 -3.08 20.67
CA VAL A 149 5.26 -3.12 19.25
C VAL A 149 5.21 -1.70 18.67
N LEU A 150 4.60 -0.74 19.37
CA LEU A 150 4.55 0.65 18.93
C LEU A 150 5.95 1.28 18.86
N ALA A 151 6.80 1.00 19.85
CA ALA A 151 8.19 1.46 19.82
C ALA A 151 8.99 0.85 18.66
N ALA A 152 8.76 -0.43 18.33
CA ALA A 152 9.41 -1.08 17.20
C ALA A 152 8.91 -0.53 15.84
N GLY A 153 7.64 -0.14 15.77
CA GLY A 153 7.03 0.44 14.57
C GLY A 153 7.44 1.89 14.30
N ALA A 154 7.83 2.65 15.32
CA ALA A 154 8.32 4.04 15.17
C ALA A 154 7.40 4.90 14.26
N ASP A 155 6.14 5.03 14.62
CA ASP A 155 5.09 5.81 13.93
C ASP A 155 4.70 5.29 12.54
N THR A 156 4.98 4.01 12.24
CA THR A 156 4.59 3.39 10.95
C THR A 156 3.38 2.46 11.05
N ILE A 157 2.83 2.23 12.26
CA ILE A 157 1.67 1.37 12.52
C ILE A 157 0.38 2.20 12.46
#